data_d45b8ec181f6eb1c5c9b0af9a985cc9d
#
_entry.id   d45b8ec181f6eb1c5c9b0af9a985cc9d
#
_cell.length_a   1.000
_cell.length_b   1.000
_cell.length_c   1.000
_cell.angle_alpha   90.00
_cell.angle_beta   90.00
_cell.angle_gamma   90.00
#
_symmetry.space_group_name_H-M   'P 1'
#
loop_
_entity.id
_entity.type
_entity.pdbx_description
1 polymer ?
#
loop_
_entity_poly.entity_id
_entity_poly.type
_entity_poly.pdbx_seq_one_letter_code
_entity_poly.pdbx_strand_id
1 'polypeptide(L)'
;MRKVSFMLAVMVLVVSLSSLVGNAFAEEQEFPRGKSVNVNVMSYNIHHGAGMDGVLDLERIARIIEEGEVDIVGLQEVDNHYSNRSDFQDQAKWLANRLGMFYTYAANLDNKPLNEGEPRRQYGTAILSKYPILNSENHLLPKIGNTEQRGLSEVTINVKGNHLHAYNTHLALTSAERQIQMEEIISITGESKGPKVIMGDLNATPESNEMKLMYSNYIDAFANQNEAYTVPAKNPTARIDYIFTSNNIETNGAQVINTLASDHLPVMTTIVLDRAEPFNNGEK
;
A
#
# COMPACT_ATOMS: atom_id res chain seq x y z
N MET A 1 -62.12 -70.51 25.90
CA MET A 1 -60.70 -70.11 25.80
C MET A 1 -60.63 -68.92 24.86
N ARG A 2 -60.53 -67.69 25.38
CA ARG A 2 -60.53 -66.46 24.64
C ARG A 2 -59.06 -65.96 24.48
N LYS A 3 -58.62 -65.87 23.26
CA LYS A 3 -57.32 -65.20 22.91
C LYS A 3 -57.54 -63.70 22.85
N VAL A 4 -56.86 -62.96 23.72
CA VAL A 4 -56.80 -61.52 23.69
C VAL A 4 -55.59 -61.12 22.85
N SER A 5 -55.84 -60.49 21.69
CA SER A 5 -54.80 -59.92 20.85
C SER A 5 -54.47 -58.52 21.39
N PHE A 6 -53.20 -58.33 21.75
CA PHE A 6 -52.64 -57.02 22.13
C PHE A 6 -52.20 -56.35 20.88
N MET A 7 -52.88 -55.30 20.51
CA MET A 7 -52.47 -54.42 19.40
C MET A 7 -51.53 -53.33 19.94
N LEU A 8 -50.28 -53.44 19.60
CA LEU A 8 -49.26 -52.45 19.96
C LEU A 8 -49.33 -51.29 18.92
N ALA A 9 -49.84 -50.14 19.34
CA ALA A 9 -49.82 -48.96 18.53
C ALA A 9 -48.44 -48.32 18.63
N VAL A 10 -47.64 -48.36 17.54
CA VAL A 10 -46.42 -47.66 17.41
C VAL A 10 -46.74 -46.25 16.95
N MET A 11 -46.62 -45.26 17.85
CA MET A 11 -46.75 -43.86 17.56
C MET A 11 -45.40 -43.36 16.98
N VAL A 12 -45.32 -43.22 15.68
CA VAL A 12 -44.16 -42.62 15.01
C VAL A 12 -44.23 -41.11 15.20
N LEU A 13 -43.40 -40.62 16.11
CA LEU A 13 -43.17 -39.17 16.29
C LEU A 13 -42.26 -38.66 15.17
N VAL A 14 -42.84 -38.08 14.14
CA VAL A 14 -42.06 -37.36 13.11
C VAL A 14 -41.64 -36.03 13.69
N VAL A 15 -40.41 -35.96 14.19
CA VAL A 15 -39.76 -34.71 14.54
C VAL A 15 -39.28 -34.07 13.22
N SER A 16 -40.04 -33.11 12.71
CA SER A 16 -39.58 -32.25 11.61
C SER A 16 -38.45 -31.33 12.13
N LEU A 17 -37.21 -31.71 11.86
CA LEU A 17 -36.07 -30.82 12.03
C LEU A 17 -36.14 -29.77 10.88
N SER A 18 -36.83 -28.66 11.12
CA SER A 18 -36.66 -27.47 10.32
C SER A 18 -35.25 -26.94 10.60
N SER A 19 -34.33 -27.22 9.68
CA SER A 19 -33.03 -26.61 9.63
C SER A 19 -33.22 -25.09 9.40
N LEU A 20 -33.21 -24.33 10.49
CA LEU A 20 -32.89 -22.93 10.44
C LEU A 20 -31.46 -22.80 9.89
N VAL A 21 -31.33 -22.68 8.58
CA VAL A 21 -30.17 -22.10 7.98
C VAL A 21 -30.22 -20.63 8.34
N GLY A 22 -29.73 -20.30 9.52
CA GLY A 22 -29.38 -18.93 9.86
C GLY A 22 -28.29 -18.52 8.88
N ASN A 23 -28.61 -17.62 7.95
CA ASN A 23 -27.59 -16.83 7.30
C ASN A 23 -26.87 -16.08 8.41
N ALA A 24 -25.76 -16.68 8.86
CA ALA A 24 -24.76 -15.92 9.58
C ALA A 24 -24.17 -14.94 8.53
N PHE A 25 -24.84 -13.82 8.36
CA PHE A 25 -24.12 -12.63 7.92
C PHE A 25 -23.02 -12.49 8.96
N ALA A 26 -21.77 -12.66 8.55
CA ALA A 26 -20.66 -12.22 9.35
C ALA A 26 -20.96 -10.74 9.61
N GLU A 27 -21.43 -10.41 10.81
CA GLU A 27 -21.47 -9.04 11.28
C GLU A 27 -20.08 -8.52 11.02
N GLU A 28 -19.98 -7.50 10.22
CA GLU A 28 -18.76 -6.76 10.00
C GLU A 28 -18.33 -6.34 11.39
N GLN A 29 -17.25 -6.95 11.89
CA GLN A 29 -16.79 -6.72 13.26
C GLN A 29 -16.32 -5.26 13.27
N GLU A 30 -17.20 -4.33 13.64
CA GLU A 30 -16.82 -2.96 13.94
C GLU A 30 -15.80 -3.05 15.09
N PHE A 31 -14.53 -2.82 14.74
CA PHE A 31 -13.50 -2.70 15.76
C PHE A 31 -13.86 -1.51 16.66
N PRO A 32 -14.00 -1.73 17.97
CA PRO A 32 -14.42 -0.65 18.87
C PRO A 32 -13.43 0.51 18.75
N ARG A 33 -13.96 1.73 18.66
CA ARG A 33 -13.19 2.94 18.41
C ARG A 33 -12.50 3.38 19.70
N GLY A 34 -11.17 3.35 19.69
CA GLY A 34 -10.31 3.89 20.72
C GLY A 34 -9.73 5.25 20.34
N LYS A 35 -8.71 5.70 21.07
CA LYS A 35 -7.99 6.93 20.69
C LYS A 35 -7.37 6.76 19.31
N SER A 36 -7.61 7.72 18.41
CA SER A 36 -7.01 7.76 17.10
C SER A 36 -5.47 7.79 17.16
N VAL A 37 -4.83 7.25 16.14
CA VAL A 37 -3.38 7.26 15.95
C VAL A 37 -3.07 8.06 14.71
N ASN A 38 -2.28 9.12 14.85
CA ASN A 38 -1.74 9.86 13.71
C ASN A 38 -0.54 9.08 13.15
N VAL A 39 -0.50 8.94 11.84
CA VAL A 39 0.56 8.24 11.11
C VAL A 39 1.01 9.13 9.95
N ASN A 40 2.27 9.51 9.95
CA ASN A 40 2.86 10.30 8.86
C ASN A 40 3.24 9.36 7.71
N VAL A 41 2.61 9.56 6.56
CA VAL A 41 2.79 8.74 5.35
C VAL A 41 3.44 9.57 4.27
N MET A 42 4.43 8.99 3.56
CA MET A 42 5.14 9.63 2.45
C MET A 42 5.13 8.72 1.22
N SER A 43 5.03 9.33 0.03
CA SER A 43 5.36 8.70 -1.25
C SER A 43 6.56 9.42 -1.85
N TYR A 44 7.58 8.68 -2.28
CA TYR A 44 8.81 9.27 -2.80
C TYR A 44 9.45 8.42 -3.90
N ASN A 45 9.43 8.89 -5.12
CA ASN A 45 10.29 8.37 -6.18
C ASN A 45 11.72 8.88 -5.94
N ILE A 46 12.66 7.97 -5.63
CA ILE A 46 14.02 8.32 -5.20
C ILE A 46 15.04 8.35 -6.34
N HIS A 47 14.61 8.12 -7.58
CA HIS A 47 15.52 8.09 -8.74
C HIS A 47 16.80 7.28 -8.45
N HIS A 48 16.64 6.05 -8.00
CA HIS A 48 17.73 5.16 -7.54
C HIS A 48 18.76 5.82 -6.61
N GLY A 49 18.35 6.85 -5.85
CA GLY A 49 19.21 7.58 -4.92
C GLY A 49 20.08 8.67 -5.55
N ALA A 50 19.92 8.94 -6.85
CA ALA A 50 20.64 10.00 -7.54
C ALA A 50 19.85 11.32 -7.50
N GLY A 51 20.49 12.38 -7.02
CA GLY A 51 19.90 13.72 -7.02
C GLY A 51 19.96 14.40 -8.38
N MET A 52 19.36 15.61 -8.46
CA MET A 52 19.41 16.47 -9.65
C MET A 52 20.83 16.87 -10.08
N ASP A 53 21.82 16.66 -9.24
CA ASP A 53 23.24 16.81 -9.52
C ASP A 53 23.91 15.54 -10.09
N GLY A 54 23.14 14.48 -10.27
CA GLY A 54 23.63 13.16 -10.71
C GLY A 54 24.46 12.40 -9.67
N VAL A 55 24.50 12.87 -8.42
CA VAL A 55 25.27 12.24 -7.34
C VAL A 55 24.40 11.23 -6.62
N LEU A 56 24.87 9.97 -6.55
CA LEU A 56 24.27 8.92 -5.74
C LEU A 56 24.51 9.20 -4.25
N ASP A 57 23.44 9.45 -3.49
CA ASP A 57 23.54 9.73 -2.06
C ASP A 57 22.24 9.38 -1.33
N LEU A 58 22.16 8.15 -0.81
CA LEU A 58 21.02 7.66 -0.04
C LEU A 58 20.85 8.37 1.31
N GLU A 59 21.91 8.98 1.85
CA GLU A 59 21.80 9.73 3.10
C GLU A 59 20.90 10.97 2.94
N ARG A 60 20.92 11.61 1.76
CA ARG A 60 19.99 12.72 1.46
C ARG A 60 18.54 12.25 1.50
N ILE A 61 18.24 11.08 0.94
CA ILE A 61 16.91 10.48 0.98
C ILE A 61 16.52 10.15 2.43
N ALA A 62 17.43 9.52 3.19
CA ALA A 62 17.18 9.17 4.60
C ALA A 62 16.87 10.40 5.44
N ARG A 63 17.61 11.51 5.27
CA ARG A 63 17.36 12.77 6.02
C ARG A 63 15.99 13.35 5.73
N ILE A 64 15.53 13.34 4.49
CA ILE A 64 14.20 13.84 4.14
C ILE A 64 13.10 13.03 4.86
N ILE A 65 13.24 11.70 4.91
CA ILE A 65 12.31 10.82 5.60
C ILE A 65 12.35 11.06 7.12
N GLU A 66 13.54 11.24 7.67
CA GLU A 66 13.78 11.49 9.11
C GLU A 66 13.24 12.86 9.54
N GLU A 67 13.56 13.93 8.80
CA GLU A 67 13.12 15.31 9.06
C GLU A 67 11.59 15.47 8.90
N GLY A 68 10.97 14.68 8.02
CA GLY A 68 9.52 14.58 7.89
C GLY A 68 8.85 13.78 9.00
N GLU A 69 9.62 13.23 9.96
CA GLU A 69 9.10 12.35 11.03
C GLU A 69 8.23 11.21 10.48
N VAL A 70 8.55 10.74 9.26
CA VAL A 70 7.73 9.79 8.50
C VAL A 70 7.63 8.45 9.24
N ASP A 71 6.43 7.91 9.34
CA ASP A 71 6.15 6.61 9.96
C ASP A 71 6.09 5.48 8.94
N ILE A 72 5.54 5.77 7.75
CA ILE A 72 5.43 4.83 6.63
C ILE A 72 5.80 5.54 5.34
N VAL A 73 6.69 4.98 4.54
CA VAL A 73 7.07 5.54 3.25
C VAL A 73 7.01 4.48 2.14
N GLY A 74 6.34 4.83 1.04
CA GLY A 74 6.41 4.12 -0.24
C GLY A 74 7.49 4.75 -1.13
N LEU A 75 8.49 3.95 -1.50
CA LEU A 75 9.60 4.36 -2.35
C LEU A 75 9.45 3.75 -3.74
N GLN A 76 9.65 4.55 -4.78
CA GLN A 76 9.68 4.11 -6.17
C GLN A 76 11.11 4.27 -6.70
N GLU A 77 11.41 3.58 -7.79
CA GLU A 77 12.74 3.53 -8.42
C GLU A 77 13.86 3.05 -7.48
N VAL A 78 13.61 2.00 -6.77
CA VAL A 78 14.56 1.41 -5.81
C VAL A 78 15.37 0.30 -6.45
N ASP A 79 16.69 0.45 -6.47
CA ASP A 79 17.63 -0.58 -6.91
C ASP A 79 17.96 -1.57 -5.77
N ASN A 80 18.03 -2.85 -6.13
CA ASN A 80 18.57 -3.90 -5.29
C ASN A 80 19.63 -4.68 -6.10
N HIS A 81 20.87 -4.38 -5.87
CA HIS A 81 22.03 -4.89 -6.63
C HIS A 81 21.90 -4.70 -8.16
N TYR A 82 21.14 -3.69 -8.59
CA TYR A 82 20.70 -3.59 -9.98
C TYR A 82 21.84 -3.34 -10.98
N SER A 83 22.62 -2.28 -10.76
CA SER A 83 23.76 -1.92 -11.63
C SER A 83 24.75 -0.99 -10.92
N ASN A 84 25.79 -0.61 -11.67
CA ASN A 84 26.79 0.36 -11.20
C ASN A 84 26.23 1.76 -10.93
N ARG A 85 25.04 2.13 -11.47
CA ARG A 85 24.41 3.43 -11.21
C ARG A 85 24.08 3.64 -9.73
N SER A 86 23.89 2.55 -9.01
CA SER A 86 23.58 2.53 -7.57
C SER A 86 24.64 1.75 -6.78
N ASP A 87 25.86 1.62 -7.31
CA ASP A 87 26.97 0.86 -6.72
C ASP A 87 26.58 -0.57 -6.32
N PHE A 88 25.63 -1.17 -7.04
CA PHE A 88 25.05 -2.48 -6.74
C PHE A 88 24.53 -2.60 -5.30
N GLN A 89 24.10 -1.50 -4.67
CA GLN A 89 23.57 -1.49 -3.31
C GLN A 89 22.16 -2.10 -3.23
N ASP A 90 21.87 -2.73 -2.09
CA ASP A 90 20.50 -3.00 -1.63
C ASP A 90 19.98 -1.74 -0.93
N GLN A 91 19.36 -0.86 -1.73
CA GLN A 91 18.97 0.48 -1.27
C GLN A 91 17.86 0.44 -0.23
N ALA A 92 16.88 -0.46 -0.39
CA ALA A 92 15.78 -0.60 0.58
C ALA A 92 16.31 -1.03 1.96
N LYS A 93 17.19 -2.02 2.00
CA LYS A 93 17.82 -2.49 3.23
C LYS A 93 18.72 -1.42 3.86
N TRP A 94 19.48 -0.70 3.03
CA TRP A 94 20.34 0.38 3.51
C TRP A 94 19.52 1.48 4.19
N LEU A 95 18.45 1.95 3.54
CA LEU A 95 17.54 2.98 4.08
C LEU A 95 16.85 2.49 5.36
N ALA A 96 16.33 1.26 5.36
CA ALA A 96 15.67 0.67 6.52
C ALA A 96 16.60 0.59 7.73
N ASN A 97 17.84 0.14 7.54
CA ASN A 97 18.85 0.07 8.60
C ASN A 97 19.23 1.47 9.13
N ARG A 98 19.42 2.44 8.23
CA ARG A 98 19.79 3.83 8.57
C ARG A 98 18.67 4.52 9.37
N LEU A 99 17.41 4.23 9.06
CA LEU A 99 16.22 4.83 9.68
C LEU A 99 15.67 4.02 10.86
N GLY A 100 16.17 2.81 11.10
CA GLY A 100 15.63 1.91 12.13
C GLY A 100 14.21 1.44 11.84
N MET A 101 13.86 1.23 10.56
CA MET A 101 12.52 0.85 10.11
C MET A 101 12.47 -0.61 9.64
N PHE A 102 11.29 -1.22 9.75
CA PHE A 102 10.96 -2.44 9.01
C PHE A 102 10.83 -2.11 7.53
N TYR A 103 11.09 -3.09 6.65
CA TYR A 103 10.92 -2.87 5.22
C TYR A 103 10.48 -4.12 4.47
N THR A 104 9.95 -3.89 3.29
CA THR A 104 9.73 -4.89 2.25
C THR A 104 10.19 -4.32 0.92
N TYR A 105 10.64 -5.20 0.02
CA TYR A 105 11.07 -4.84 -1.31
C TYR A 105 10.28 -5.66 -2.35
N ALA A 106 9.75 -4.99 -3.36
CA ALA A 106 8.95 -5.56 -4.43
C ALA A 106 9.68 -5.40 -5.78
N ALA A 107 10.28 -6.48 -6.26
CA ALA A 107 11.00 -6.49 -7.53
C ALA A 107 10.03 -6.51 -8.70
N ASN A 108 10.04 -5.48 -9.55
CA ASN A 108 9.35 -5.45 -10.83
C ASN A 108 10.23 -6.00 -11.96
N LEU A 109 11.52 -5.68 -11.92
CA LEU A 109 12.54 -6.29 -12.77
C LEU A 109 13.44 -7.19 -11.93
N ASP A 110 13.71 -8.39 -12.43
CA ASP A 110 14.51 -9.40 -11.75
C ASP A 110 15.46 -10.08 -12.74
N ASN A 111 16.65 -9.52 -12.87
CA ASN A 111 17.67 -9.94 -13.80
C ASN A 111 18.68 -10.92 -13.16
N LYS A 112 19.30 -11.74 -13.99
CA LYS A 112 20.39 -12.61 -13.55
C LYS A 112 21.56 -11.79 -13.01
N PRO A 113 22.34 -12.31 -12.05
CA PRO A 113 23.58 -11.68 -11.61
C PRO A 113 24.60 -11.56 -12.76
N LEU A 114 25.59 -10.68 -12.62
CA LEU A 114 26.66 -10.54 -13.60
C LEU A 114 27.64 -11.72 -13.53
N ASN A 115 27.91 -12.21 -12.33
CA ASN A 115 28.77 -13.35 -12.09
C ASN A 115 28.07 -14.41 -11.24
N GLU A 116 28.50 -15.66 -11.35
CA GLU A 116 27.98 -16.74 -10.52
C GLU A 116 28.26 -16.48 -9.03
N GLY A 117 27.26 -16.71 -8.18
CA GLY A 117 27.33 -16.47 -6.73
C GLY A 117 27.02 -15.04 -6.28
N GLU A 118 26.87 -14.08 -7.20
CA GLU A 118 26.40 -12.73 -6.88
C GLU A 118 24.88 -12.67 -6.70
N PRO A 119 24.36 -11.66 -6.01
CA PRO A 119 22.90 -11.44 -5.89
C PRO A 119 22.26 -11.13 -7.24
N ARG A 120 20.96 -11.40 -7.34
CA ARG A 120 20.15 -10.98 -8.49
C ARG A 120 20.09 -9.47 -8.59
N ARG A 121 19.97 -8.96 -9.80
CA ARG A 121 19.92 -7.53 -10.09
C ARG A 121 18.48 -7.09 -10.27
N GLN A 122 17.94 -6.41 -9.28
CA GLN A 122 16.52 -6.11 -9.19
C GLN A 122 16.26 -4.61 -9.15
N TYR A 123 15.12 -4.20 -9.73
CA TYR A 123 14.60 -2.85 -9.71
C TYR A 123 13.11 -2.89 -9.42
N GLY A 124 12.63 -1.99 -8.57
CA GLY A 124 11.23 -1.99 -8.18
C GLY A 124 10.85 -0.92 -7.18
N THR A 125 10.01 -1.30 -6.24
CA THR A 125 9.50 -0.43 -5.18
C THR A 125 9.80 -1.00 -3.80
N ALA A 126 9.76 -0.14 -2.77
CA ALA A 126 9.88 -0.58 -1.38
C ALA A 126 8.86 0.14 -0.49
N ILE A 127 8.48 -0.50 0.61
CA ILE A 127 7.74 0.15 1.69
C ILE A 127 8.58 0.02 2.96
N LEU A 128 8.85 1.16 3.61
CA LEU A 128 9.47 1.18 4.92
C LEU A 128 8.44 1.62 5.97
N SER A 129 8.52 1.07 7.18
CA SER A 129 7.57 1.37 8.26
C SER A 129 8.25 1.35 9.63
N LYS A 130 7.95 2.32 10.50
CA LYS A 130 8.29 2.26 11.93
C LYS A 130 7.50 1.18 12.66
N TYR A 131 6.38 0.74 12.09
CA TYR A 131 5.53 -0.30 12.65
C TYR A 131 5.80 -1.66 12.01
N PRO A 132 5.58 -2.78 12.74
CA PRO A 132 5.79 -4.12 12.20
C PRO A 132 4.97 -4.40 10.95
N ILE A 133 5.61 -4.91 9.92
CA ILE A 133 4.97 -5.44 8.71
C ILE A 133 4.61 -6.89 8.97
N LEU A 134 3.32 -7.22 8.87
CA LEU A 134 2.77 -8.56 9.17
C LEU A 134 2.77 -9.48 7.95
N ASN A 135 2.50 -8.91 6.78
CA ASN A 135 2.47 -9.60 5.50
C ASN A 135 2.91 -8.68 4.38
N SER A 136 3.44 -9.25 3.29
CA SER A 136 3.80 -8.52 2.09
C SER A 136 3.61 -9.38 0.85
N GLU A 137 3.14 -8.76 -0.23
CA GLU A 137 3.00 -9.38 -1.55
C GLU A 137 3.37 -8.38 -2.65
N ASN A 138 3.89 -8.88 -3.77
CA ASN A 138 4.14 -8.08 -4.97
C ASN A 138 3.27 -8.60 -6.11
N HIS A 139 2.29 -7.82 -6.52
CA HIS A 139 1.41 -8.11 -7.64
C HIS A 139 2.01 -7.48 -8.91
N LEU A 140 2.48 -8.32 -9.84
CA LEU A 140 2.94 -7.80 -11.14
C LEU A 140 1.75 -7.32 -11.95
N LEU A 141 1.74 -6.03 -12.27
CA LEU A 141 0.65 -5.39 -13.00
C LEU A 141 0.68 -5.76 -14.49
N PRO A 142 -0.48 -5.74 -15.17
CA PRO A 142 -0.55 -5.99 -16.61
C PRO A 142 0.28 -4.97 -17.38
N LYS A 143 0.84 -5.39 -18.52
CA LYS A 143 1.64 -4.55 -19.41
C LYS A 143 1.30 -4.79 -20.86
N ILE A 144 1.62 -3.82 -21.73
CA ILE A 144 1.36 -3.88 -23.16
C ILE A 144 2.68 -4.10 -23.90
N GLY A 145 2.80 -5.25 -24.56
CA GLY A 145 4.01 -5.59 -25.33
C GLY A 145 5.26 -5.76 -24.49
N ASN A 146 6.37 -5.15 -24.91
CA ASN A 146 7.67 -5.26 -24.25
C ASN A 146 8.00 -4.06 -23.35
N THR A 147 7.00 -3.38 -22.81
CA THR A 147 7.21 -2.31 -21.85
C THR A 147 7.81 -2.81 -20.55
N GLU A 148 8.32 -1.90 -19.73
CA GLU A 148 8.87 -2.22 -18.43
C GLU A 148 7.80 -2.80 -17.50
N GLN A 149 8.12 -3.90 -16.82
CA GLN A 149 7.20 -4.50 -15.85
C GLN A 149 6.99 -3.57 -14.66
N ARG A 150 5.72 -3.29 -14.36
CA ARG A 150 5.28 -2.54 -13.16
C ARG A 150 4.65 -3.49 -12.15
N GLY A 151 4.54 -3.04 -10.92
CA GLY A 151 3.96 -3.83 -9.82
C GLY A 151 3.26 -2.98 -8.78
N LEU A 152 2.42 -3.63 -8.01
CA LEU A 152 1.80 -3.11 -6.81
C LEU A 152 2.36 -3.88 -5.62
N SER A 153 3.15 -3.20 -4.80
CA SER A 153 3.55 -3.74 -3.50
C SER A 153 2.39 -3.61 -2.53
N GLU A 154 1.98 -4.69 -1.91
CA GLU A 154 0.97 -4.75 -0.85
C GLU A 154 1.61 -5.14 0.45
N VAL A 155 1.28 -4.44 1.55
CA VAL A 155 1.68 -4.82 2.91
C VAL A 155 0.54 -4.62 3.89
N THR A 156 0.49 -5.48 4.91
CA THR A 156 -0.33 -5.24 6.10
C THR A 156 0.57 -4.81 7.25
N ILE A 157 0.32 -3.63 7.80
CA ILE A 157 1.12 -3.02 8.87
C ILE A 157 0.31 -3.01 10.16
N ASN A 158 0.93 -3.44 11.27
CA ASN A 158 0.32 -3.37 12.60
C ASN A 158 0.61 -2.02 13.26
N VAL A 159 -0.26 -1.05 13.04
CA VAL A 159 -0.16 0.28 13.65
C VAL A 159 -0.80 0.28 15.04
N LYS A 160 -0.02 -0.08 16.06
CA LYS A 160 -0.48 -0.11 17.47
C LYS A 160 -1.78 -0.91 17.67
N GLY A 161 -1.91 -2.05 16.99
CA GLY A 161 -3.08 -2.92 17.06
C GLY A 161 -4.08 -2.75 15.91
N ASN A 162 -4.01 -1.67 15.13
CA ASN A 162 -4.79 -1.52 13.90
C ASN A 162 -4.03 -2.10 12.70
N HIS A 163 -4.71 -2.84 11.86
CA HIS A 163 -4.15 -3.34 10.61
C HIS A 163 -4.43 -2.32 9.50
N LEU A 164 -3.37 -1.67 9.02
CA LEU A 164 -3.40 -0.78 7.87
C LEU A 164 -2.89 -1.54 6.64
N HIS A 165 -3.68 -1.58 5.57
CA HIS A 165 -3.21 -2.04 4.26
C HIS A 165 -2.52 -0.88 3.54
N ALA A 166 -1.22 -0.99 3.31
CA ALA A 166 -0.45 -0.01 2.58
C ALA A 166 0.01 -0.59 1.25
N TYR A 167 -0.19 0.20 0.20
CA TYR A 167 0.16 -0.15 -1.18
C TYR A 167 1.13 0.85 -1.74
N ASN A 168 2.04 0.39 -2.61
CA ASN A 168 2.98 1.25 -3.30
C ASN A 168 3.18 0.79 -4.74
N THR A 169 3.14 1.73 -5.67
CA THR A 169 3.26 1.44 -7.10
C THR A 169 4.07 2.49 -7.85
N HIS A 170 4.55 2.12 -9.03
CA HIS A 170 5.10 3.03 -10.03
C HIS A 170 4.54 2.62 -11.39
N LEU A 171 3.61 3.41 -11.93
CA LEU A 171 2.86 3.05 -13.13
C LEU A 171 3.63 3.29 -14.44
N ALA A 172 3.08 2.78 -15.53
CA ALA A 172 3.64 2.89 -16.86
C ALA A 172 3.56 4.33 -17.43
N LEU A 173 4.37 4.60 -18.45
CA LEU A 173 4.45 5.93 -19.07
C LEU A 173 3.29 6.20 -20.04
N THR A 174 2.61 5.18 -20.55
CA THR A 174 1.50 5.35 -21.50
C THR A 174 0.14 5.30 -20.83
N SER A 175 -0.79 6.17 -21.22
CA SER A 175 -2.16 6.22 -20.67
C SER A 175 -2.91 4.90 -20.84
N ALA A 176 -2.77 4.25 -22.01
CA ALA A 176 -3.44 2.95 -22.25
C ALA A 176 -2.98 1.85 -21.29
N GLU A 177 -1.72 1.85 -20.91
CA GLU A 177 -1.17 0.88 -19.97
C GLU A 177 -1.54 1.22 -18.54
N ARG A 178 -1.48 2.51 -18.16
CA ARG A 178 -1.96 2.98 -16.86
C ARG A 178 -3.43 2.68 -16.62
N GLN A 179 -4.27 2.76 -17.66
CA GLN A 179 -5.70 2.42 -17.55
C GLN A 179 -5.88 0.98 -17.04
N ILE A 180 -5.26 -0.01 -17.69
CA ILE A 180 -5.37 -1.41 -17.27
C ILE A 180 -4.67 -1.70 -15.96
N GLN A 181 -3.62 -0.97 -15.63
CA GLN A 181 -2.92 -1.08 -14.35
C GLN A 181 -3.77 -0.54 -13.20
N MET A 182 -4.45 0.58 -13.38
CA MET A 182 -5.36 1.12 -12.37
C MET A 182 -6.60 0.24 -12.17
N GLU A 183 -7.15 -0.36 -13.23
CA GLU A 183 -8.22 -1.35 -13.11
C GLU A 183 -7.80 -2.54 -12.24
N GLU A 184 -6.60 -3.06 -12.46
CA GLU A 184 -6.03 -4.15 -11.66
C GLU A 184 -5.78 -3.74 -10.22
N ILE A 185 -5.24 -2.54 -9.97
CA ILE A 185 -5.04 -1.99 -8.62
C ILE A 185 -6.37 -1.90 -7.87
N ILE A 186 -7.44 -1.39 -8.50
CA ILE A 186 -8.76 -1.32 -7.88
C ILE A 186 -9.28 -2.72 -7.53
N SER A 187 -9.07 -3.70 -8.42
CA SER A 187 -9.45 -5.09 -8.15
C SER A 187 -8.73 -5.65 -6.92
N ILE A 188 -7.39 -5.58 -6.90
CA ILE A 188 -6.57 -6.09 -5.80
C ILE A 188 -6.89 -5.40 -4.48
N THR A 189 -6.91 -4.08 -4.48
CA THR A 189 -7.16 -3.30 -3.26
C THR A 189 -8.59 -3.44 -2.75
N GLY A 190 -9.53 -3.79 -3.62
CA GLY A 190 -10.93 -4.10 -3.28
C GLY A 190 -11.11 -5.39 -2.47
N GLU A 191 -10.17 -6.33 -2.55
CA GLU A 191 -10.23 -7.60 -1.82
C GLU A 191 -9.95 -7.43 -0.32
N SER A 192 -9.10 -6.45 0.04
CA SER A 192 -8.74 -6.20 1.44
C SER A 192 -9.84 -5.41 2.15
N LYS A 193 -10.15 -5.81 3.38
CA LYS A 193 -11.05 -5.07 4.28
C LYS A 193 -10.24 -4.17 5.21
N GLY A 194 -10.83 -3.05 5.61
CA GLY A 194 -10.20 -2.13 6.57
C GLY A 194 -9.55 -0.89 5.92
N PRO A 195 -8.81 -0.12 6.74
CA PRO A 195 -8.18 1.12 6.29
C PRO A 195 -7.07 0.87 5.27
N LYS A 196 -7.03 1.69 4.22
CA LYS A 196 -6.07 1.57 3.12
C LYS A 196 -5.37 2.89 2.84
N VAL A 197 -4.09 2.81 2.51
CA VAL A 197 -3.31 3.90 1.92
C VAL A 197 -2.60 3.40 0.68
N ILE A 198 -2.69 4.15 -0.42
CA ILE A 198 -2.04 3.83 -1.69
C ILE A 198 -1.10 4.98 -2.01
N MET A 199 0.17 4.67 -2.15
CA MET A 199 1.26 5.58 -2.46
C MET A 199 1.80 5.26 -3.85
N GLY A 200 2.29 6.25 -4.56
CA GLY A 200 2.98 5.95 -5.81
C GLY A 200 3.22 7.13 -6.73
N ASP A 201 4.16 6.91 -7.64
CA ASP A 201 4.29 7.64 -8.88
C ASP A 201 3.36 7.02 -9.92
N LEU A 202 2.27 7.71 -10.21
CA LEU A 202 1.26 7.21 -11.14
C LEU A 202 1.51 7.62 -12.59
N ASN A 203 2.57 8.40 -12.86
CA ASN A 203 2.90 8.90 -14.20
C ASN A 203 1.70 9.56 -14.94
N ALA A 204 0.72 10.06 -14.18
CA ALA A 204 -0.53 10.64 -14.66
C ALA A 204 -0.84 11.93 -13.90
N THR A 205 -1.17 13.00 -14.61
CA THR A 205 -1.63 14.24 -13.96
C THR A 205 -3.07 14.09 -13.46
N PRO A 206 -3.54 14.93 -12.51
CA PRO A 206 -4.89 14.85 -11.96
C PRO A 206 -6.02 14.85 -13.00
N GLU A 207 -5.79 15.49 -14.14
CA GLU A 207 -6.77 15.64 -15.23
C GLU A 207 -6.81 14.44 -16.19
N SER A 208 -5.86 13.50 -16.05
CA SER A 208 -5.78 12.30 -16.89
C SER A 208 -7.04 11.44 -16.73
N ASN A 209 -7.52 10.89 -17.85
CA ASN A 209 -8.78 10.13 -17.83
C ASN A 209 -8.74 8.90 -16.93
N GLU A 210 -7.63 8.21 -16.88
CA GLU A 210 -7.40 7.02 -16.07
C GLU A 210 -7.48 7.31 -14.57
N MET A 211 -7.17 8.54 -14.14
CA MET A 211 -7.24 8.96 -12.74
C MET A 211 -8.67 8.96 -12.18
N LYS A 212 -9.69 9.00 -13.05
CA LYS A 212 -11.10 8.90 -12.65
C LYS A 212 -11.39 7.60 -11.89
N LEU A 213 -10.69 6.52 -12.21
CA LEU A 213 -10.80 5.25 -11.51
C LEU A 213 -10.35 5.40 -10.05
N MET A 214 -9.21 6.04 -9.82
CA MET A 214 -8.70 6.27 -8.47
C MET A 214 -9.65 7.17 -7.68
N TYR A 215 -10.07 8.29 -8.24
CA TYR A 215 -11.00 9.24 -7.58
C TYR A 215 -12.40 8.67 -7.30
N SER A 216 -12.83 7.65 -8.05
CA SER A 216 -14.12 6.98 -7.81
C SER A 216 -14.06 6.01 -6.63
N ASN A 217 -12.87 5.58 -6.21
CA ASN A 217 -12.69 4.54 -5.19
C ASN A 217 -11.96 5.05 -3.95
N TYR A 218 -11.14 6.10 -4.07
CA TYR A 218 -10.25 6.58 -3.02
C TYR A 218 -10.26 8.11 -2.92
N ILE A 219 -9.88 8.61 -1.76
CA ILE A 219 -9.70 10.04 -1.49
C ILE A 219 -8.25 10.40 -1.75
N ASP A 220 -8.00 11.35 -2.64
CA ASP A 220 -6.69 11.96 -2.86
C ASP A 220 -6.38 12.93 -1.70
N ALA A 221 -5.29 12.69 -0.97
CA ALA A 221 -4.88 13.57 0.13
C ALA A 221 -4.61 15.02 -0.31
N PHE A 222 -4.37 15.23 -1.62
CA PHE A 222 -4.09 16.54 -2.23
C PHE A 222 -5.27 17.11 -3.02
N ALA A 223 -6.48 16.55 -2.90
CA ALA A 223 -7.66 16.94 -3.69
C ALA A 223 -8.00 18.44 -3.62
N ASN A 224 -7.69 19.09 -2.49
CA ASN A 224 -7.97 20.50 -2.24
C ASN A 224 -6.75 21.43 -2.40
N GLN A 225 -5.66 20.92 -2.97
CA GLN A 225 -4.43 21.69 -3.17
C GLN A 225 -4.22 21.99 -4.66
N ASN A 226 -4.17 23.26 -4.99
CA ASN A 226 -3.69 23.72 -6.28
C ASN A 226 -2.15 23.72 -6.25
N GLU A 227 -1.53 23.39 -7.40
CA GLU A 227 -0.08 23.49 -7.57
C GLU A 227 0.77 22.60 -6.65
N ALA A 228 0.23 21.46 -6.19
CA ALA A 228 0.99 20.44 -5.48
C ALA A 228 1.91 19.66 -6.46
N TYR A 229 2.68 20.39 -7.26
CA TYR A 229 3.52 19.82 -8.31
C TYR A 229 4.69 19.04 -7.73
N THR A 230 5.05 17.91 -8.35
CA THR A 230 6.09 17.01 -7.88
C THR A 230 7.24 16.83 -8.88
N VAL A 231 7.01 17.16 -10.15
CA VAL A 231 8.02 17.02 -11.21
C VAL A 231 8.05 18.21 -12.16
N PRO A 232 9.24 18.47 -12.75
CA PRO A 232 10.56 18.04 -12.30
C PRO A 232 10.92 18.70 -10.96
N ALA A 233 11.70 18.06 -10.09
CA ALA A 233 12.02 18.62 -8.77
C ALA A 233 12.56 20.05 -8.83
N LYS A 234 13.32 20.38 -9.88
CA LYS A 234 13.74 21.76 -10.18
C LYS A 234 12.67 22.43 -11.04
N ASN A 235 11.97 23.42 -10.46
CA ASN A 235 10.85 24.14 -11.08
C ASN A 235 9.67 23.20 -11.44
N PRO A 236 8.98 22.65 -10.44
CA PRO A 236 7.93 21.68 -10.66
C PRO A 236 6.72 22.28 -11.39
N THR A 237 6.15 21.54 -12.34
CA THR A 237 5.05 21.96 -13.21
C THR A 237 3.93 20.95 -13.35
N ALA A 238 4.13 19.71 -12.85
CA ALA A 238 3.14 18.65 -12.89
C ALA A 238 3.13 17.84 -11.60
N ARG A 239 1.98 17.33 -11.22
CA ARG A 239 1.81 16.37 -10.13
C ARG A 239 1.57 14.99 -10.71
N ILE A 240 2.42 14.03 -10.40
CA ILE A 240 2.28 12.62 -10.77
C ILE A 240 2.49 11.66 -9.61
N ASP A 241 2.89 12.20 -8.45
CA ASP A 241 3.06 11.47 -7.20
C ASP A 241 1.82 11.68 -6.30
N TYR A 242 1.36 10.61 -5.65
CA TYR A 242 0.08 10.60 -4.95
C TYR A 242 0.13 9.82 -3.65
N ILE A 243 -0.76 10.22 -2.74
CA ILE A 243 -1.22 9.44 -1.59
C ILE A 243 -2.74 9.42 -1.62
N PHE A 244 -3.31 8.23 -1.78
CA PHE A 244 -4.74 7.98 -1.70
C PHE A 244 -5.09 7.24 -0.43
N THR A 245 -6.27 7.50 0.11
CA THR A 245 -6.80 6.79 1.28
C THR A 245 -8.19 6.23 1.01
N SER A 246 -8.56 5.16 1.73
CA SER A 246 -9.94 4.73 1.79
C SER A 246 -10.80 5.76 2.52
N ASN A 247 -12.13 5.78 2.24
CA ASN A 247 -13.07 6.80 2.72
C ASN A 247 -13.21 6.89 4.24
N ASN A 248 -12.74 5.88 4.97
CA ASN A 248 -12.77 5.82 6.43
C ASN A 248 -11.49 6.36 7.10
N ILE A 249 -10.58 6.97 6.34
CA ILE A 249 -9.36 7.59 6.83
C ILE A 249 -9.44 9.11 6.62
N GLU A 250 -9.29 9.86 7.69
CA GLU A 250 -9.08 11.30 7.62
C GLU A 250 -7.61 11.62 7.32
N THR A 251 -7.37 12.62 6.47
CA THR A 251 -6.03 13.10 6.12
C THR A 251 -5.84 14.55 6.52
N ASN A 252 -4.67 14.88 7.06
CA ASN A 252 -4.32 16.22 7.51
C ASN A 252 -2.91 16.60 7.08
N GLY A 253 -2.67 17.88 6.80
CA GLY A 253 -1.33 18.43 6.59
C GLY A 253 -0.64 17.89 5.33
N ALA A 254 -1.38 17.62 4.24
CA ALA A 254 -0.78 17.21 2.98
C ALA A 254 0.18 18.28 2.46
N GLN A 255 1.40 17.89 2.11
CA GLN A 255 2.47 18.79 1.65
C GLN A 255 3.42 18.14 0.67
N VAL A 256 3.98 18.95 -0.20
CA VAL A 256 5.10 18.61 -1.10
C VAL A 256 6.39 19.14 -0.48
N ILE A 257 7.41 18.30 -0.34
CA ILE A 257 8.68 18.69 0.29
C ILE A 257 9.67 19.09 -0.78
N ASN A 258 10.15 20.33 -0.73
CA ASN A 258 11.14 20.83 -1.67
C ASN A 258 12.52 20.25 -1.42
N THR A 259 13.07 19.56 -2.41
CA THR A 259 14.41 18.97 -2.37
C THR A 259 14.97 18.79 -3.77
N LEU A 260 16.28 18.61 -3.89
CA LEU A 260 16.96 18.22 -5.13
C LEU A 260 17.64 16.84 -4.99
N ALA A 261 17.27 16.05 -3.97
CA ALA A 261 17.83 14.73 -3.72
C ALA A 261 17.28 13.65 -4.67
N SER A 262 16.25 13.99 -5.47
CA SER A 262 15.70 13.19 -6.58
C SER A 262 15.25 14.15 -7.68
N ASP A 263 14.83 13.65 -8.82
CA ASP A 263 14.14 14.40 -9.88
C ASP A 263 12.63 14.55 -9.61
N HIS A 264 12.12 13.88 -8.57
CA HIS A 264 10.79 14.06 -8.00
C HIS A 264 10.83 14.73 -6.62
N LEU A 265 9.76 15.45 -6.28
CA LEU A 265 9.53 15.96 -4.93
C LEU A 265 8.66 14.97 -4.16
N PRO A 266 9.05 14.56 -2.92
CA PRO A 266 8.24 13.68 -2.11
C PRO A 266 6.96 14.39 -1.65
N VAL A 267 5.88 13.60 -1.58
CA VAL A 267 4.58 14.02 -1.04
C VAL A 267 4.32 13.33 0.28
N MET A 268 3.79 14.05 1.27
CA MET A 268 3.43 13.47 2.55
C MET A 268 2.12 14.01 3.11
N THR A 269 1.48 13.23 3.96
CA THR A 269 0.29 13.60 4.73
C THR A 269 0.26 12.84 6.05
N THR A 270 -0.46 13.36 7.03
CA THR A 270 -0.82 12.60 8.24
C THR A 270 -2.17 11.94 8.02
N ILE A 271 -2.24 10.63 8.15
CA ILE A 271 -3.50 9.88 8.20
C ILE A 271 -3.91 9.64 9.65
N VAL A 272 -5.22 9.66 9.91
CA VAL A 272 -5.79 9.40 11.24
C VAL A 272 -6.45 8.03 11.22
N LEU A 273 -5.88 7.09 11.98
CA LEU A 273 -6.44 5.76 12.16
C LEU A 273 -7.21 5.68 13.46
N ASP A 274 -8.49 5.39 13.41
CA ASP A 274 -9.28 5.09 14.59
C ASP A 274 -8.76 3.81 15.24
N ARG A 275 -8.56 3.86 16.54
CA ARG A 275 -8.05 2.72 17.30
C ARG A 275 -9.21 1.87 17.80
N ALA A 276 -9.13 0.55 17.62
CA ALA A 276 -10.06 -0.37 18.25
C ALA A 276 -9.92 -0.30 19.77
N GLU A 277 -11.03 -0.11 20.52
CA GLU A 277 -11.01 -0.26 21.96
C GLU A 277 -11.00 -1.75 22.34
N PRO A 278 -10.25 -2.17 23.36
CA PRO A 278 -10.39 -3.53 23.88
C PRO A 278 -11.82 -3.71 24.39
N PHE A 279 -12.42 -4.84 24.04
CA PHE A 279 -13.73 -5.24 24.56
C PHE A 279 -13.74 -5.12 26.09
N ASN A 280 -14.51 -4.20 26.63
CA ASN A 280 -14.74 -4.12 28.05
C ASN A 280 -15.75 -5.20 28.43
N ASN A 281 -15.28 -6.41 28.77
CA ASN A 281 -16.10 -7.53 29.26
C ASN A 281 -16.74 -7.24 30.65
N GLY A 282 -16.99 -5.98 30.98
CA GLY A 282 -17.34 -5.51 32.33
C GLY A 282 -18.71 -4.86 32.49
N GLU A 283 -19.69 -5.19 31.63
CA GLU A 283 -21.10 -4.92 32.00
C GLU A 283 -21.89 -6.23 31.93
N LYS A 284 -22.05 -6.83 33.11
CA LYS A 284 -23.06 -7.85 33.38
C LYS A 284 -24.30 -7.17 33.98
#